data_c4dc2e0062c63a3e2f440625de9af9dc
#
_entry.id   c4dc2e0062c63a3e2f440625de9af9dc
#
_cell.length_a   1.000
_cell.length_b   1.000
_cell.length_c   1.000
_cell.angle_alpha   90.00
_cell.angle_beta   90.00
_cell.angle_gamma   90.00
#
_symmetry.space_group_name_H-M   'P 1'
#
loop_
_entity.id
_entity.type
_entity.pdbx_description
1 polymer ?
#
loop_
_entity_poly.entity_id
_entity_poly.type
_entity_poly.pdbx_seq_one_letter_code
_entity_poly.pdbx_strand_id
1 'polypeptide(L)'
;FTLIPANSERTDQLQPADAFNSSQGYILIAVATLMAVMAWIWTFWLLSKSSEHNAYYVAGHVMAGLACICSSLVALVATIVRQIRNNYTKSERKQWPALVLIMGSISILWGLLVLANSNPALSSTGYIMIGLGLVCYSISSKVILLAAIWRNTFKLANRIPLIPVFTALACLFLSAFLFEMASLHNAYFVPARVLAGLGGICFTLFSIVSILESGTSK
;
A
#
# COMPACT_ATOMS: atom_id res chain seq x y z
N PHE A 1 -20.62 -12.05 11.65
CA PHE A 1 -20.12 -12.36 10.30
C PHE A 1 -19.94 -13.86 10.20
N THR A 2 -20.98 -14.58 9.80
CA THR A 2 -20.91 -15.99 9.44
C THR A 2 -20.21 -16.09 8.09
N LEU A 3 -18.91 -16.38 8.10
CA LEU A 3 -18.19 -16.79 6.92
C LEU A 3 -18.60 -18.20 6.57
N ILE A 4 -19.19 -18.34 5.46
CA ILE A 4 -19.93 -19.46 4.90
C ILE A 4 -19.01 -20.69 4.64
N PRO A 5 -19.36 -21.96 4.96
CA PRO A 5 -18.54 -23.14 4.74
C PRO A 5 -18.33 -23.47 3.26
N ALA A 6 -17.16 -24.05 2.93
CA ALA A 6 -16.75 -24.40 1.58
C ALA A 6 -17.41 -25.71 1.13
N ASN A 7 -18.70 -25.70 0.82
CA ASN A 7 -19.37 -26.86 0.24
C ASN A 7 -20.02 -26.49 -1.11
N SER A 8 -20.19 -27.48 -1.97
CA SER A 8 -20.69 -27.34 -3.35
C SER A 8 -22.07 -26.68 -3.50
N GLU A 9 -22.85 -26.59 -2.43
CA GLU A 9 -24.12 -25.84 -2.38
C GLU A 9 -23.92 -24.32 -2.34
N ARG A 10 -22.69 -23.88 -2.24
CA ARG A 10 -22.31 -22.46 -2.16
C ARG A 10 -22.39 -21.70 -3.48
N THR A 11 -22.36 -22.41 -4.59
CA THR A 11 -22.44 -21.80 -5.90
C THR A 11 -23.79 -21.10 -6.15
N ASP A 12 -24.85 -21.58 -5.55
CA ASP A 12 -26.19 -21.03 -5.74
C ASP A 12 -26.56 -19.91 -4.77
N GLN A 13 -25.91 -19.87 -3.59
CA GLN A 13 -26.17 -18.80 -2.59
C GLN A 13 -25.26 -17.59 -2.73
N LEU A 14 -24.15 -17.69 -3.46
CA LEU A 14 -23.30 -16.58 -3.85
C LEU A 14 -23.65 -16.12 -5.27
N GLN A 15 -24.91 -15.88 -5.55
CA GLN A 15 -25.28 -14.91 -6.56
C GLN A 15 -25.47 -13.55 -5.88
N PRO A 16 -24.39 -12.79 -5.61
CA PRO A 16 -24.50 -11.36 -5.44
C PRO A 16 -24.45 -10.72 -6.84
N ALA A 17 -25.05 -11.38 -7.82
CA ALA A 17 -25.16 -10.82 -9.17
C ALA A 17 -25.83 -9.45 -9.17
N ASP A 18 -26.64 -9.17 -8.13
CA ASP A 18 -27.37 -7.91 -7.97
C ASP A 18 -26.66 -6.89 -7.08
N ALA A 19 -25.66 -7.29 -6.27
CA ALA A 19 -25.01 -6.38 -5.32
C ALA A 19 -24.08 -5.36 -5.99
N PHE A 20 -23.52 -5.67 -7.15
CA PHE A 20 -22.69 -4.78 -7.95
C PHE A 20 -23.08 -4.84 -9.42
N ASN A 21 -23.84 -3.86 -9.86
CA ASN A 21 -24.09 -3.66 -11.29
C ASN A 21 -22.73 -3.61 -12.03
N SER A 22 -22.63 -4.23 -13.20
CA SER A 22 -21.37 -4.38 -13.93
C SER A 22 -20.64 -3.06 -14.19
N SER A 23 -21.38 -1.97 -14.38
CA SER A 23 -20.84 -0.63 -14.54
C SER A 23 -20.21 -0.05 -13.25
N GLN A 24 -20.79 -0.32 -12.08
CA GLN A 24 -20.28 0.24 -10.81
C GLN A 24 -18.88 -0.24 -10.46
N GLY A 25 -18.59 -1.53 -10.66
CA GLY A 25 -17.25 -2.06 -10.41
C GLY A 25 -16.18 -1.44 -11.32
N TYR A 26 -16.49 -1.22 -12.60
CA TYR A 26 -15.57 -0.55 -13.50
C TYR A 26 -15.40 0.93 -13.18
N ILE A 27 -16.45 1.60 -12.73
CA ILE A 27 -16.37 2.99 -12.26
C ILE A 27 -15.41 3.10 -11.07
N LEU A 28 -15.48 2.18 -10.09
CA LEU A 28 -14.57 2.20 -8.93
C LEU A 28 -13.10 2.03 -9.36
N ILE A 29 -12.81 1.11 -10.27
CA ILE A 29 -11.46 0.93 -10.81
C ILE A 29 -11.02 2.19 -11.57
N ALA A 30 -11.90 2.77 -12.39
CA ALA A 30 -11.61 3.97 -13.15
C ALA A 30 -11.32 5.18 -12.25
N VAL A 31 -12.12 5.38 -11.19
CA VAL A 31 -11.89 6.45 -10.21
C VAL A 31 -10.56 6.25 -9.48
N ALA A 32 -10.26 5.04 -9.00
CA ALA A 32 -8.99 4.75 -8.36
C ALA A 32 -7.80 5.01 -9.30
N THR A 33 -7.93 4.60 -10.57
CA THR A 33 -6.90 4.83 -11.60
C THR A 33 -6.72 6.32 -11.88
N LEU A 34 -7.82 7.06 -12.01
CA LEU A 34 -7.78 8.51 -12.21
C LEU A 34 -7.03 9.20 -11.06
N MET A 35 -7.32 8.83 -9.81
CA MET A 35 -6.63 9.40 -8.64
C MET A 35 -5.14 9.07 -8.64
N ALA A 36 -4.74 7.86 -9.04
CA ALA A 36 -3.34 7.50 -9.18
C ALA A 36 -2.65 8.32 -10.28
N VAL A 37 -3.28 8.49 -11.44
CA VAL A 37 -2.76 9.31 -12.54
C VAL A 37 -2.60 10.77 -12.11
N MET A 38 -3.62 11.34 -11.46
CA MET A 38 -3.57 12.71 -10.95
C MET A 38 -2.43 12.90 -9.92
N ALA A 39 -2.21 11.92 -9.04
CA ALA A 39 -1.11 11.97 -8.07
C ALA A 39 0.26 11.98 -8.79
N TRP A 40 0.44 11.20 -9.86
CA TRP A 40 1.66 11.22 -10.66
C TRP A 40 1.85 12.53 -11.43
N ILE A 41 0.79 13.08 -12.04
CA ILE A 41 0.84 14.39 -12.71
C ILE A 41 1.28 15.46 -11.72
N TRP A 42 0.66 15.48 -10.53
CA TRP A 42 1.00 16.43 -9.48
C TRP A 42 2.44 16.28 -8.99
N THR A 43 2.91 15.04 -8.86
CA THR A 43 4.30 14.73 -8.52
C THR A 43 5.27 15.39 -9.51
N PHE A 44 5.09 15.13 -10.80
CA PHE A 44 5.97 15.68 -11.83
C PHE A 44 5.90 17.20 -11.91
N TRP A 45 4.71 17.79 -11.73
CA TRP A 45 4.54 19.23 -11.68
C TRP A 45 5.29 19.86 -10.50
N LEU A 46 5.17 19.29 -9.29
CA LEU A 46 5.90 19.78 -8.12
C LEU A 46 7.42 19.63 -8.30
N LEU A 47 7.87 18.51 -8.82
CA LEU A 47 9.30 18.28 -9.07
C LEU A 47 9.86 19.21 -10.14
N SER A 48 9.08 19.59 -11.15
CA SER A 48 9.52 20.59 -12.14
C SER A 48 9.75 21.98 -11.53
N LYS A 49 9.08 22.27 -10.41
CA LYS A 49 9.22 23.52 -9.64
C LYS A 49 10.25 23.42 -8.49
N SER A 50 10.88 22.27 -8.30
CA SER A 50 11.78 22.02 -7.17
C SER A 50 13.01 22.92 -7.12
N SER A 51 13.45 23.45 -8.26
CA SER A 51 14.54 24.45 -8.33
C SER A 51 14.13 25.85 -7.84
N GLU A 52 12.84 26.15 -7.83
CA GLU A 52 12.34 27.47 -7.41
C GLU A 52 12.31 27.59 -5.88
N HIS A 53 11.95 26.50 -5.17
CA HIS A 53 11.87 26.49 -3.71
C HIS A 53 11.95 25.08 -3.13
N ASN A 54 12.68 24.92 -2.01
CA ASN A 54 12.84 23.65 -1.30
C ASN A 54 11.51 23.00 -0.90
N ALA A 55 10.46 23.78 -0.66
CA ALA A 55 9.12 23.23 -0.35
C ALA A 55 8.56 22.39 -1.51
N TYR A 56 8.77 22.80 -2.76
CA TYR A 56 8.34 22.02 -3.92
C TYR A 56 9.13 20.72 -4.04
N TYR A 57 10.42 20.74 -3.70
CA TYR A 57 11.23 19.53 -3.64
C TYR A 57 10.66 18.52 -2.65
N VAL A 58 10.45 18.94 -1.41
CA VAL A 58 9.88 18.07 -0.36
C VAL A 58 8.50 17.57 -0.74
N ALA A 59 7.61 18.49 -1.14
CA ALA A 59 6.24 18.13 -1.52
C ALA A 59 6.21 17.17 -2.73
N GLY A 60 7.05 17.38 -3.74
CA GLY A 60 7.13 16.54 -4.93
C GLY A 60 7.55 15.10 -4.61
N HIS A 61 8.54 14.92 -3.75
CA HIS A 61 8.99 13.58 -3.33
C HIS A 61 7.96 12.87 -2.44
N VAL A 62 7.33 13.58 -1.50
CA VAL A 62 6.23 13.00 -0.70
C VAL A 62 5.07 12.59 -1.60
N MET A 63 4.70 13.44 -2.58
CA MET A 63 3.66 13.10 -3.56
C MET A 63 4.03 11.89 -4.43
N ALA A 64 5.30 11.70 -4.77
CA ALA A 64 5.76 10.50 -5.48
C ALA A 64 5.48 9.22 -4.66
N GLY A 65 5.80 9.23 -3.38
CA GLY A 65 5.47 8.11 -2.48
C GLY A 65 3.96 7.87 -2.34
N LEU A 66 3.16 8.94 -2.25
CA LEU A 66 1.69 8.84 -2.24
C LEU A 66 1.15 8.32 -3.58
N ALA A 67 1.74 8.72 -4.71
CA ALA A 67 1.36 8.18 -6.02
C ALA A 67 1.63 6.67 -6.12
N CYS A 68 2.72 6.17 -5.53
CA CYS A 68 2.98 4.74 -5.39
C CYS A 68 1.89 4.04 -4.56
N ILE A 69 1.44 4.64 -3.45
CA ILE A 69 0.33 4.11 -2.64
C ILE A 69 -0.97 4.11 -3.45
N CYS A 70 -1.32 5.20 -4.12
CA CYS A 70 -2.51 5.27 -4.97
C CYS A 70 -2.49 4.18 -6.05
N SER A 71 -1.35 3.98 -6.72
CA SER A 71 -1.17 2.90 -7.70
C SER A 71 -1.34 1.51 -7.08
N SER A 72 -0.87 1.32 -5.84
CA SER A 72 -1.05 0.08 -5.09
C SER A 72 -2.51 -0.17 -4.71
N LEU A 73 -3.26 0.89 -4.39
CA LEU A 73 -4.69 0.82 -4.11
C LEU A 73 -5.51 0.48 -5.37
N VAL A 74 -5.09 0.93 -6.55
CA VAL A 74 -5.71 0.48 -7.83
C VAL A 74 -5.64 -1.03 -7.94
N ALA A 75 -4.48 -1.63 -7.66
CA ALA A 75 -4.32 -3.09 -7.69
C ALA A 75 -5.22 -3.80 -6.67
N LEU A 76 -5.37 -3.24 -5.47
CA LEU A 76 -6.26 -3.78 -4.44
C LEU A 76 -7.73 -3.72 -4.89
N VAL A 77 -8.21 -2.56 -5.36
CA VAL A 77 -9.58 -2.37 -5.84
C VAL A 77 -9.86 -3.27 -7.04
N ALA A 78 -8.94 -3.33 -8.00
CA ALA A 78 -9.09 -4.20 -9.17
C ALA A 78 -9.17 -5.68 -8.76
N THR A 79 -8.34 -6.12 -7.81
CA THR A 79 -8.38 -7.50 -7.28
C THR A 79 -9.74 -7.81 -6.67
N ILE A 80 -10.27 -6.93 -5.81
CA ILE A 80 -11.57 -7.11 -5.15
C ILE A 80 -12.69 -7.17 -6.19
N VAL A 81 -12.77 -6.17 -7.08
CA VAL A 81 -13.84 -6.08 -8.09
C VAL A 81 -13.82 -7.29 -9.04
N ARG A 82 -12.63 -7.71 -9.49
CA ARG A 82 -12.48 -8.87 -10.39
C ARG A 82 -12.83 -10.18 -9.70
N GLN A 83 -12.54 -10.31 -8.41
CA GLN A 83 -12.91 -11.50 -7.62
C GLN A 83 -14.41 -11.58 -7.39
N ILE A 84 -15.07 -10.51 -6.96
CA ILE A 84 -16.52 -10.46 -6.77
C ILE A 84 -17.25 -10.86 -8.05
N ARG A 85 -16.71 -10.49 -9.23
CA ARG A 85 -17.28 -10.81 -10.53
C ARG A 85 -16.91 -12.18 -11.09
N ASN A 86 -16.13 -12.95 -10.37
CA ASN A 86 -15.61 -14.25 -10.83
C ASN A 86 -14.80 -14.19 -12.14
N ASN A 87 -14.29 -13.00 -12.50
CA ASN A 87 -13.52 -12.75 -13.72
C ASN A 87 -12.01 -12.63 -13.46
N TYR A 88 -11.54 -13.18 -12.33
CA TYR A 88 -10.15 -13.09 -11.92
C TYR A 88 -9.29 -14.14 -12.60
N THR A 89 -8.40 -13.71 -13.51
CA THR A 89 -7.59 -14.60 -14.34
C THR A 89 -6.31 -15.09 -13.63
N LYS A 90 -5.73 -16.19 -14.14
CA LYS A 90 -4.44 -16.70 -13.62
C LYS A 90 -3.30 -15.69 -13.79
N SER A 91 -3.32 -14.85 -14.83
CA SER A 91 -2.32 -13.81 -15.07
C SER A 91 -2.44 -12.68 -14.05
N GLU A 92 -3.65 -12.18 -13.81
CA GLU A 92 -3.92 -11.10 -12.86
C GLU A 92 -3.50 -11.45 -11.43
N ARG A 93 -3.53 -12.73 -11.06
CA ARG A 93 -3.06 -13.23 -9.76
C ARG A 93 -1.58 -12.98 -9.49
N LYS A 94 -0.76 -12.84 -10.53
CA LYS A 94 0.66 -12.50 -10.41
C LYS A 94 0.89 -11.01 -10.63
N GLN A 95 0.15 -10.41 -11.57
CA GLN A 95 0.33 -9.03 -11.99
C GLN A 95 -0.01 -8.02 -10.89
N TRP A 96 -1.16 -8.17 -10.21
CA TRP A 96 -1.56 -7.22 -9.18
C TRP A 96 -0.63 -7.21 -7.96
N PRO A 97 -0.27 -8.36 -7.35
CA PRO A 97 0.73 -8.36 -6.28
C PRO A 97 2.09 -7.82 -6.75
N ALA A 98 2.52 -8.18 -7.97
CA ALA A 98 3.79 -7.70 -8.52
C ALA A 98 3.78 -6.18 -8.69
N LEU A 99 2.68 -5.58 -9.18
CA LEU A 99 2.55 -4.13 -9.30
C LEU A 99 2.76 -3.44 -7.96
N VAL A 100 2.11 -3.93 -6.89
CA VAL A 100 2.22 -3.32 -5.56
C VAL A 100 3.64 -3.44 -5.01
N LEU A 101 4.29 -4.59 -5.19
CA LEU A 101 5.68 -4.80 -4.78
C LEU A 101 6.63 -3.87 -5.56
N ILE A 102 6.41 -3.70 -6.85
CA ILE A 102 7.20 -2.78 -7.70
C ILE A 102 7.01 -1.33 -7.23
N MET A 103 5.77 -0.89 -6.96
CA MET A 103 5.52 0.46 -6.46
C MET A 103 6.18 0.71 -5.10
N GLY A 104 6.12 -0.26 -4.19
CA GLY A 104 6.83 -0.19 -2.91
C GLY A 104 8.35 -0.09 -3.09
N SER A 105 8.91 -0.92 -3.99
CA SER A 105 10.34 -0.90 -4.30
C SER A 105 10.77 0.43 -4.93
N ILE A 106 10.00 0.97 -5.86
CA ILE A 106 10.26 2.29 -6.47
C ILE A 106 10.30 3.37 -5.38
N SER A 107 9.32 3.40 -4.47
CA SER A 107 9.28 4.39 -3.40
C SER A 107 10.49 4.28 -2.47
N ILE A 108 10.88 3.07 -2.08
CA ILE A 108 12.05 2.84 -1.21
C ILE A 108 13.35 3.23 -1.92
N LEU A 109 13.57 2.75 -3.14
CA LEU A 109 14.78 3.06 -3.89
C LEU A 109 14.91 4.55 -4.16
N TRP A 110 13.81 5.20 -4.51
CA TRP A 110 13.80 6.65 -4.70
C TRP A 110 14.09 7.37 -3.37
N GLY A 111 13.51 6.92 -2.27
CA GLY A 111 13.82 7.45 -0.93
C GLY A 111 15.30 7.32 -0.58
N LEU A 112 15.93 6.18 -0.88
CA LEU A 112 17.37 5.98 -0.69
C LEU A 112 18.21 6.94 -1.54
N LEU A 113 17.81 7.20 -2.79
CA LEU A 113 18.47 8.19 -3.65
C LEU A 113 18.35 9.61 -3.09
N VAL A 114 17.19 9.96 -2.53
CA VAL A 114 16.98 11.27 -1.88
C VAL A 114 17.86 11.42 -0.62
N LEU A 115 18.07 10.33 0.13
CA LEU A 115 18.96 10.33 1.30
C LEU A 115 20.43 10.64 0.94
N ALA A 116 20.84 10.44 -0.29
CA ALA A 116 22.18 10.80 -0.76
C ALA A 116 22.40 12.32 -0.91
N ASN A 117 21.34 13.14 -0.74
CA ASN A 117 21.46 14.59 -0.78
C ASN A 117 22.25 15.09 0.46
N SER A 118 23.16 16.02 0.26
CA SER A 118 24.01 16.58 1.33
C SER A 118 23.27 17.53 2.27
N ASN A 119 22.12 18.07 1.86
CA ASN A 119 21.32 18.96 2.70
C ASN A 119 20.38 18.15 3.60
N PRO A 120 20.51 18.16 4.94
CA PRO A 120 19.66 17.39 5.85
C PRO A 120 18.16 17.69 5.72
N ALA A 121 17.80 18.94 5.42
CA ALA A 121 16.40 19.33 5.22
C ALA A 121 15.77 18.65 4.00
N LEU A 122 16.54 18.42 2.95
CA LEU A 122 16.09 17.74 1.73
C LEU A 122 16.22 16.24 1.83
N SER A 123 17.36 15.74 2.35
CA SER A 123 17.61 14.30 2.50
C SER A 123 16.63 13.63 3.46
N SER A 124 16.23 14.32 4.53
CA SER A 124 15.27 13.78 5.52
C SER A 124 13.93 13.35 4.89
N THR A 125 13.55 13.94 3.75
CA THR A 125 12.37 13.54 2.97
C THR A 125 12.47 12.09 2.46
N GLY A 126 13.66 11.59 2.22
CA GLY A 126 13.90 10.21 1.80
C GLY A 126 13.38 9.18 2.81
N TYR A 127 13.45 9.48 4.10
CA TYR A 127 12.88 8.59 5.14
C TYR A 127 11.35 8.49 5.02
N ILE A 128 10.67 9.59 4.68
CA ILE A 128 9.22 9.60 4.45
C ILE A 128 8.89 8.69 3.27
N MET A 129 9.64 8.79 2.17
CA MET A 129 9.44 7.94 0.99
C MET A 129 9.67 6.45 1.30
N ILE A 130 10.67 6.12 2.11
CA ILE A 130 10.88 4.74 2.57
C ILE A 130 9.66 4.26 3.36
N GLY A 131 9.14 5.06 4.28
CA GLY A 131 7.92 4.73 5.03
C GLY A 131 6.71 4.50 4.13
N LEU A 132 6.49 5.36 3.13
CA LEU A 132 5.41 5.20 2.15
C LEU A 132 5.58 3.91 1.31
N GLY A 133 6.81 3.55 0.98
CA GLY A 133 7.11 2.27 0.33
C GLY A 133 6.79 1.06 1.23
N LEU A 134 7.07 1.15 2.54
CA LEU A 134 6.69 0.12 3.52
C LEU A 134 5.17 -0.03 3.62
N VAL A 135 4.40 1.06 3.52
CA VAL A 135 2.93 0.99 3.42
C VAL A 135 2.49 0.25 2.16
N CYS A 136 3.14 0.46 1.01
CA CYS A 136 2.85 -0.31 -0.20
C CYS A 136 3.07 -1.81 0.03
N TYR A 137 4.17 -2.22 0.69
CA TYR A 137 4.38 -3.62 1.06
C TYR A 137 3.31 -4.14 2.03
N SER A 138 2.86 -3.33 2.97
CA SER A 138 1.73 -3.69 3.83
C SER A 138 0.44 -3.90 3.02
N ILE A 139 0.18 -3.09 1.99
CA ILE A 139 -0.96 -3.27 1.08
C ILE A 139 -0.80 -4.56 0.26
N SER A 140 0.42 -4.91 -0.16
CA SER A 140 0.67 -6.13 -0.94
C SER A 140 0.22 -7.39 -0.20
N SER A 141 0.36 -7.43 1.13
CA SER A 141 -0.11 -8.54 1.95
C SER A 141 -1.60 -8.83 1.77
N LYS A 142 -2.43 -7.79 1.60
CA LYS A 142 -3.87 -7.93 1.37
C LYS A 142 -4.19 -8.45 -0.02
N VAL A 143 -3.51 -7.92 -1.03
CA VAL A 143 -3.70 -8.39 -2.41
C VAL A 143 -3.31 -9.87 -2.51
N ILE A 144 -2.22 -10.28 -1.87
CA ILE A 144 -1.76 -11.67 -1.81
C ILE A 144 -2.75 -12.53 -1.03
N LEU A 145 -3.19 -12.07 0.15
CA LEU A 145 -4.14 -12.79 0.99
C LEU A 145 -5.48 -13.00 0.27
N LEU A 146 -6.05 -11.97 -0.33
CA LEU A 146 -7.28 -12.08 -1.11
C LEU A 146 -7.12 -13.09 -2.26
N ALA A 147 -5.99 -13.06 -2.95
CA ALA A 147 -5.69 -14.02 -4.00
C ALA A 147 -5.54 -15.46 -3.46
N ALA A 148 -5.03 -15.65 -2.24
CA ALA A 148 -4.86 -16.94 -1.59
C ALA A 148 -6.20 -17.49 -1.06
N ILE A 149 -7.01 -16.67 -0.42
CA ILE A 149 -8.36 -17.01 0.07
C ILE A 149 -9.21 -17.54 -1.08
N TRP A 150 -9.22 -16.85 -2.20
CA TRP A 150 -10.02 -17.23 -3.37
C TRP A 150 -9.57 -18.53 -4.03
N ARG A 151 -8.33 -18.97 -3.77
CA ARG A 151 -7.77 -20.20 -4.34
C ARG A 151 -7.96 -21.44 -3.46
N ASN A 152 -8.47 -21.29 -2.25
CA ASN A 152 -8.46 -22.36 -1.26
C ASN A 152 -7.03 -22.88 -0.91
N THR A 153 -6.00 -22.06 -1.18
CA THR A 153 -4.58 -22.39 -0.93
C THR A 153 -4.09 -21.78 0.39
N PHE A 154 -4.84 -22.03 1.46
CA PHE A 154 -4.65 -21.43 2.78
C PHE A 154 -3.30 -21.72 3.43
N LYS A 155 -2.60 -22.80 3.04
CA LYS A 155 -1.32 -23.20 3.66
C LYS A 155 -0.20 -22.14 3.48
N LEU A 156 -0.28 -21.30 2.45
CA LEU A 156 0.67 -20.21 2.25
C LEU A 156 0.27 -18.93 3.00
N ALA A 157 -0.96 -18.82 3.45
CA ALA A 157 -1.54 -17.64 4.07
C ALA A 157 -0.99 -17.38 5.49
N ASN A 158 -0.57 -18.40 6.23
CA ASN A 158 -0.17 -18.31 7.64
C ASN A 158 0.99 -17.33 7.92
N ARG A 159 1.78 -16.95 6.91
CA ARG A 159 2.89 -15.99 7.04
C ARG A 159 2.59 -14.63 6.49
N ILE A 160 1.48 -14.45 5.77
CA ILE A 160 1.12 -13.19 5.13
C ILE A 160 0.86 -12.07 6.16
N PRO A 161 0.20 -12.32 7.32
CA PRO A 161 0.01 -11.32 8.36
C PRO A 161 1.31 -10.77 8.95
N LEU A 162 2.43 -11.48 8.82
CA LEU A 162 3.73 -11.01 9.30
C LEU A 162 4.26 -9.82 8.50
N ILE A 163 3.88 -9.67 7.22
CA ILE A 163 4.35 -8.57 6.37
C ILE A 163 3.96 -7.20 6.95
N PRO A 164 2.66 -6.93 7.29
CA PRO A 164 2.29 -5.67 7.93
C PRO A 164 2.94 -5.44 9.29
N VAL A 165 3.20 -6.50 10.06
CA VAL A 165 3.91 -6.40 11.34
C VAL A 165 5.34 -5.94 11.12
N PHE A 166 6.09 -6.58 10.21
CA PHE A 166 7.46 -6.18 9.92
C PHE A 166 7.55 -4.77 9.36
N THR A 167 6.62 -4.38 8.46
CA THR A 167 6.60 -3.01 7.93
C THR A 167 6.24 -1.99 9.01
N ALA A 168 5.33 -2.30 9.93
CA ALA A 168 5.00 -1.46 11.06
C ALA A 168 6.21 -1.27 12.01
N LEU A 169 6.86 -2.38 12.38
CA LEU A 169 8.05 -2.34 13.23
C LEU A 169 9.21 -1.56 12.56
N ALA A 170 9.41 -1.74 11.25
CA ALA A 170 10.42 -1.00 10.51
C ALA A 170 10.14 0.52 10.52
N CYS A 171 8.88 0.94 10.32
CA CYS A 171 8.48 2.35 10.40
C CYS A 171 8.69 2.91 11.81
N LEU A 172 8.31 2.17 12.86
CA LEU A 172 8.45 2.60 14.25
C LEU A 172 9.93 2.67 14.66
N PHE A 173 10.74 1.71 14.23
CA PHE A 173 12.18 1.73 14.49
C PHE A 173 12.85 2.93 13.82
N LEU A 174 12.55 3.18 12.53
CA LEU A 174 13.04 4.37 11.83
C LEU A 174 12.55 5.66 12.48
N SER A 175 11.31 5.70 12.96
CA SER A 175 10.76 6.84 13.68
C SER A 175 11.56 7.11 14.96
N ALA A 176 11.80 6.09 15.80
CA ALA A 176 12.57 6.20 17.02
C ALA A 176 14.00 6.70 16.74
N PHE A 177 14.66 6.11 15.73
CA PHE A 177 15.98 6.53 15.29
C PHE A 177 16.01 8.01 14.88
N LEU A 178 15.01 8.47 14.12
CA LEU A 178 14.93 9.87 13.70
C LEU A 178 14.58 10.83 14.83
N PHE A 179 13.87 10.39 15.87
CA PHE A 179 13.67 11.22 17.06
C PHE A 179 15.00 11.46 17.81
N GLU A 180 15.87 10.48 17.89
CA GLU A 180 17.24 10.65 18.39
C GLU A 180 18.01 11.66 17.54
N MET A 181 17.97 11.50 16.20
CA MET A 181 18.65 12.40 15.27
C MET A 181 18.06 13.82 15.29
N ALA A 182 16.81 13.99 15.70
CA ALA A 182 16.15 15.30 15.80
C ALA A 182 16.78 16.19 16.89
N SER A 183 17.44 15.60 17.89
CA SER A 183 18.25 16.33 18.88
C SER A 183 19.47 17.03 18.25
N LEU A 184 19.98 16.49 17.14
CA LEU A 184 21.12 17.02 16.40
C LEU A 184 20.71 18.00 15.30
N HIS A 185 19.57 17.75 14.66
CA HIS A 185 19.06 18.59 13.59
C HIS A 185 17.55 18.53 13.45
N ASN A 186 16.87 19.68 13.54
CA ASN A 186 15.40 19.80 13.52
C ASN A 186 14.73 19.21 12.25
N ALA A 187 15.47 19.06 11.15
CA ALA A 187 14.94 18.50 9.91
C ALA A 187 14.41 17.06 10.06
N TYR A 188 14.93 16.31 11.03
CA TYR A 188 14.51 14.92 11.29
C TYR A 188 13.23 14.79 12.10
N PHE A 189 12.76 15.87 12.72
CA PHE A 189 11.59 15.85 13.58
C PHE A 189 10.28 15.56 12.81
N VAL A 190 10.13 16.15 11.62
CA VAL A 190 8.93 15.94 10.79
C VAL A 190 8.87 14.49 10.27
N PRO A 191 9.91 13.95 9.60
CA PRO A 191 9.88 12.58 9.13
C PRO A 191 9.74 11.57 10.27
N ALA A 192 10.29 11.81 11.47
CA ALA A 192 10.07 10.94 12.62
C ALA A 192 8.59 10.79 12.98
N ARG A 193 7.85 11.89 13.05
CA ARG A 193 6.40 11.88 13.32
C ARG A 193 5.60 11.23 12.19
N VAL A 194 5.95 11.52 10.95
CA VAL A 194 5.29 10.90 9.79
C VAL A 194 5.47 9.39 9.82
N LEU A 195 6.68 8.90 10.07
CA LEU A 195 6.96 7.46 10.17
C LEU A 195 6.21 6.78 11.33
N ALA A 196 6.07 7.46 12.48
CA ALA A 196 5.23 6.95 13.57
C ALA A 196 3.78 6.73 13.12
N GLY A 197 3.20 7.71 12.40
CA GLY A 197 1.86 7.60 11.83
C GLY A 197 1.75 6.48 10.78
N LEU A 198 2.73 6.36 9.89
CA LEU A 198 2.77 5.29 8.89
C LEU A 198 2.91 3.90 9.54
N GLY A 199 3.68 3.78 10.63
CA GLY A 199 3.74 2.55 11.43
C GLY A 199 2.38 2.17 12.01
N GLY A 200 1.63 3.15 12.52
CA GLY A 200 0.25 2.96 12.98
C GLY A 200 -0.68 2.47 11.86
N ILE A 201 -0.57 3.05 10.66
CA ILE A 201 -1.32 2.59 9.47
C ILE A 201 -0.98 1.13 9.15
N CYS A 202 0.30 0.77 9.08
CA CYS A 202 0.71 -0.61 8.83
C CYS A 202 0.17 -1.57 9.88
N PHE A 203 0.16 -1.17 11.16
CA PHE A 203 -0.40 -1.97 12.25
C PHE A 203 -1.92 -2.15 12.14
N THR A 204 -2.64 -1.10 11.75
CA THR A 204 -4.10 -1.21 11.45
C THR A 204 -4.34 -2.17 10.30
N LEU A 205 -3.49 -2.13 9.27
CA LEU A 205 -3.56 -3.06 8.16
C LEU A 205 -3.30 -4.52 8.61
N PHE A 206 -2.44 -4.75 9.59
CA PHE A 206 -2.26 -6.07 10.21
C PHE A 206 -3.55 -6.56 10.86
N SER A 207 -4.23 -5.73 11.65
CA SER A 207 -5.49 -6.11 12.31
C SER A 207 -6.54 -6.57 11.31
N ILE A 208 -6.68 -5.88 10.17
CA ILE A 208 -7.62 -6.27 9.10
C ILE A 208 -7.25 -7.62 8.50
N VAL A 209 -5.97 -7.87 8.22
CA VAL A 209 -5.49 -9.15 7.66
C VAL A 209 -5.74 -10.29 8.66
N SER A 210 -5.47 -10.07 9.94
CA SER A 210 -5.69 -11.08 10.99
C SER A 210 -7.16 -11.44 11.18
N ILE A 211 -8.06 -10.45 11.10
CA ILE A 211 -9.52 -10.68 11.16
C ILE A 211 -9.96 -11.52 9.96
N LEU A 212 -9.50 -11.19 8.76
CA LEU A 212 -9.82 -11.96 7.55
C LEU A 212 -9.31 -13.40 7.64
N GLU A 213 -8.11 -13.61 8.17
CA GLU A 213 -7.53 -14.94 8.35
C GLU A 213 -8.31 -15.76 9.38
N SER A 214 -8.59 -15.19 10.56
CA SER A 214 -9.33 -15.86 11.62
C SER A 214 -10.75 -16.25 11.21
N GLY A 215 -11.39 -15.43 10.37
CA GLY A 215 -12.72 -15.71 9.85
C GLY A 215 -12.78 -16.84 8.81
N THR A 216 -11.64 -17.21 8.23
CA THR A 216 -11.55 -18.23 7.17
C THR A 216 -10.98 -19.56 7.67
N SER A 217 -10.42 -19.62 8.89
CA SER A 217 -9.84 -20.83 9.49
C SER A 217 -10.87 -21.73 10.20
N LYS A 218 -12.14 -21.40 10.15
CA LYS A 218 -13.29 -22.23 10.57
C LYS A 218 -13.97 -22.75 9.31
#